data_d913eeb581793ff6158d7313fde8f1c6
#
_entry.id   d913eeb581793ff6158d7313fde8f1c6
#
_cell.length_a   1.000
_cell.length_b   1.000
_cell.length_c   1.000
_cell.angle_alpha   90.00
_cell.angle_beta   90.00
_cell.angle_gamma   90.00
#
_symmetry.space_group_name_H-M   'P 1'
#
loop_
_entity.id
_entity.type
_entity.pdbx_description
1 polymer ?
#
loop_
_entity_poly.entity_id
_entity_poly.type
_entity_poly.pdbx_seq_one_letter_code
_entity_poly.pdbx_strand_id
1 'polypeptide(L)'
;MRRSAISALTTLALLGAGTLVSTPAVAAPLACGGISTGSFSGSAGGSEYLCAKEGDLLDVRIGDVHATQPSLGYDEVYYKLGRYTLGKDTINKKFDDWCEANGQIQAATATAASTLKDPSSFTCQIPVGQETAESIAPMKTVVVGPRGDLYLTDGHHTLTSFIETADGGPDLHVRLRVLGNLSGLSEGAFWTEMEKNKWVWSRDLDGNQVPVQALPKSVGLANFADDKYRSLMYFSRDIGFAAGTIPFQEFYWGAWVRDTAPVDLTNWNRDDLSSYLGTVKSVTKAQTALTGDAVVDSGFTATDLGVLSAWNDGKAESKGEFAKLSKPYTDDKPGKIAYALAYKATL
;
A
#
# COMPACT_ATOMS: atom_id res chain seq x y z
N MET A 1 24.81 -95.27 32.06
CA MET A 1 25.12 -95.46 30.62
C MET A 1 24.53 -94.25 29.87
N ARG A 2 25.39 -93.45 29.31
CA ARG A 2 25.03 -92.14 28.74
C ARG A 2 24.67 -92.29 27.27
N ARG A 3 23.56 -91.72 26.85
CA ARG A 3 23.20 -91.52 25.43
C ARG A 3 23.23 -90.07 25.12
N SER A 4 24.09 -89.64 24.20
CA SER A 4 24.16 -88.29 23.66
C SER A 4 23.11 -88.13 22.59
N ALA A 5 22.39 -86.97 22.64
CA ALA A 5 21.48 -86.54 21.61
C ALA A 5 22.14 -85.39 20.83
N ILE A 6 22.19 -85.50 19.52
CA ILE A 6 22.66 -84.50 18.60
C ILE A 6 21.51 -83.61 18.22
N SER A 7 21.60 -82.33 18.55
CA SER A 7 20.65 -81.27 18.09
C SER A 7 21.14 -80.65 16.79
N ALA A 8 20.28 -80.70 15.77
CA ALA A 8 20.48 -80.01 14.52
C ALA A 8 19.97 -78.55 14.66
N LEU A 9 20.82 -77.59 14.38
CA LEU A 9 20.45 -76.18 14.28
C LEU A 9 19.96 -75.92 12.85
N THR A 10 18.68 -75.49 12.75
CA THR A 10 18.07 -74.95 11.55
C THR A 10 18.22 -73.40 11.58
N THR A 11 19.02 -72.86 10.72
CA THR A 11 19.17 -71.41 10.51
C THR A 11 18.01 -70.88 9.71
N LEU A 12 17.16 -70.08 10.30
CA LEU A 12 16.10 -69.33 9.62
C LEU A 12 16.63 -67.99 9.18
N ALA A 13 16.75 -67.78 7.88
CA ALA A 13 17.12 -66.46 7.32
C ALA A 13 15.87 -65.56 7.27
N LEU A 14 15.84 -64.51 8.10
CA LEU A 14 14.86 -63.42 7.99
C LEU A 14 15.32 -62.46 6.88
N LEU A 15 14.57 -62.41 5.79
CA LEU A 15 14.62 -61.35 4.81
C LEU A 15 13.90 -60.12 5.39
N GLY A 16 14.67 -59.14 5.89
CA GLY A 16 14.17 -57.86 6.31
C GLY A 16 13.85 -56.99 5.09
N ALA A 17 12.56 -56.77 4.81
CA ALA A 17 12.13 -55.72 3.86
C ALA A 17 12.39 -54.36 4.49
N GLY A 18 13.49 -53.72 4.11
CA GLY A 18 13.78 -52.33 4.48
C GLY A 18 12.83 -51.39 3.74
N THR A 19 11.87 -50.84 4.42
CA THR A 19 11.12 -49.68 3.93
C THR A 19 12.07 -48.48 3.89
N LEU A 20 12.42 -48.04 2.69
CA LEU A 20 13.10 -46.76 2.46
C LEU A 20 12.11 -45.62 2.83
N VAL A 21 12.25 -45.09 4.03
CA VAL A 21 11.60 -43.82 4.41
C VAL A 21 12.39 -42.74 3.66
N SER A 22 11.79 -42.25 2.55
CA SER A 22 12.28 -41.04 1.89
C SER A 22 12.03 -39.87 2.79
N THR A 23 13.05 -39.35 3.45
CA THR A 23 13.03 -38.04 4.10
C THR A 23 12.76 -37.00 3.02
N PRO A 24 11.77 -36.10 3.19
CA PRO A 24 11.60 -35.00 2.26
C PRO A 24 12.91 -34.19 2.23
N ALA A 25 13.45 -34.01 1.04
CA ALA A 25 14.61 -33.16 0.81
C ALA A 25 14.19 -31.74 1.24
N VAL A 26 14.68 -31.27 2.36
CA VAL A 26 14.64 -29.86 2.72
C VAL A 26 15.48 -29.17 1.66
N ALA A 27 14.84 -28.36 0.80
CA ALA A 27 15.55 -27.56 -0.17
C ALA A 27 16.60 -26.72 0.59
N ALA A 28 17.86 -26.83 0.18
CA ALA A 28 18.91 -25.99 0.77
C ALA A 28 18.52 -24.52 0.56
N PRO A 29 18.68 -23.65 1.58
CA PRO A 29 18.43 -22.24 1.41
C PRO A 29 19.29 -21.74 0.25
N LEU A 30 18.67 -21.00 -0.69
CA LEU A 30 19.37 -20.35 -1.79
C LEU A 30 20.50 -19.51 -1.18
N ALA A 31 21.74 -19.77 -1.60
CA ALA A 31 22.88 -18.99 -1.14
C ALA A 31 22.71 -17.56 -1.66
N CYS A 32 22.43 -16.62 -0.78
CA CYS A 32 22.43 -15.20 -1.07
C CYS A 32 23.87 -14.75 -1.36
N GLY A 33 24.35 -14.97 -2.58
CA GLY A 33 25.61 -14.40 -3.08
C GLY A 33 25.47 -12.89 -3.08
N GLY A 34 26.47 -12.18 -2.53
CA GLY A 34 26.46 -10.76 -2.24
C GLY A 34 25.78 -9.91 -3.32
N ILE A 35 24.65 -9.37 -2.96
CA ILE A 35 23.90 -8.43 -3.79
C ILE A 35 24.57 -7.07 -3.62
N SER A 36 25.27 -6.61 -4.68
CA SER A 36 25.71 -5.23 -4.75
C SER A 36 24.46 -4.33 -4.85
N THR A 37 24.48 -3.17 -4.21
CA THR A 37 23.44 -2.11 -4.24
C THR A 37 23.32 -1.47 -5.62
N GLY A 38 23.11 -2.28 -6.66
CA GLY A 38 22.93 -1.88 -8.05
C GLY A 38 21.63 -2.47 -8.58
N SER A 39 20.93 -1.71 -9.40
CA SER A 39 19.66 -1.99 -10.05
C SER A 39 19.39 -3.47 -10.28
N PHE A 40 18.35 -4.00 -9.62
CA PHE A 40 17.81 -5.31 -9.93
C PHE A 40 16.90 -5.19 -11.14
N SER A 41 17.33 -5.61 -12.31
CA SER A 41 16.48 -5.85 -13.46
C SER A 41 16.25 -7.34 -13.56
N GLY A 42 15.16 -7.84 -12.96
CA GLY A 42 14.82 -9.25 -12.96
C GLY A 42 13.62 -9.55 -13.84
N SER A 43 13.73 -10.59 -14.62
CA SER A 43 12.62 -11.22 -15.34
C SER A 43 11.80 -12.11 -14.41
N ALA A 44 10.49 -12.10 -14.59
CA ALA A 44 9.44 -12.85 -13.92
C ALA A 44 9.86 -14.12 -13.16
N GLY A 45 9.83 -14.04 -11.82
CA GLY A 45 9.97 -15.19 -10.94
C GLY A 45 10.63 -14.87 -9.61
N GLY A 46 10.03 -14.04 -8.77
CA GLY A 46 10.24 -13.80 -7.32
C GLY A 46 11.51 -14.26 -6.58
N SER A 47 12.32 -15.12 -7.19
CA SER A 47 13.50 -15.70 -6.53
C SER A 47 14.60 -14.68 -6.22
N GLU A 48 14.67 -13.57 -6.93
CA GLU A 48 15.65 -12.50 -6.72
C GLU A 48 15.40 -11.75 -5.41
N TYR A 49 14.13 -11.66 -4.97
CA TYR A 49 13.77 -10.97 -3.74
C TYR A 49 13.92 -11.82 -2.48
N LEU A 50 14.17 -13.14 -2.61
CA LEU A 50 14.32 -14.04 -1.45
C LEU A 50 15.44 -13.62 -0.51
N CYS A 51 16.44 -12.90 -1.00
CA CYS A 51 17.58 -12.41 -0.24
C CYS A 51 17.46 -10.96 0.22
N ALA A 52 16.36 -10.26 -0.11
CA ALA A 52 16.15 -8.89 0.31
C ALA A 52 16.03 -8.80 1.83
N LYS A 53 16.51 -7.69 2.39
CA LYS A 53 16.50 -7.40 3.83
C LYS A 53 15.63 -6.19 4.10
N GLU A 54 15.17 -6.08 5.33
CA GLU A 54 14.52 -4.86 5.81
C GLU A 54 15.41 -3.63 5.52
N GLY A 55 14.79 -2.60 4.94
CA GLY A 55 15.46 -1.37 4.51
C GLY A 55 15.99 -1.38 3.09
N ASP A 56 16.12 -2.54 2.42
CA ASP A 56 16.54 -2.59 1.02
C ASP A 56 15.54 -1.84 0.13
N LEU A 57 16.06 -1.22 -0.92
CA LEU A 57 15.28 -0.52 -1.95
C LEU A 57 15.30 -1.37 -3.22
N LEU A 58 14.15 -1.95 -3.55
CA LEU A 58 14.00 -2.85 -4.69
C LEU A 58 13.45 -2.08 -5.90
N ASP A 59 14.07 -2.25 -7.07
CA ASP A 59 13.48 -1.83 -8.34
C ASP A 59 12.46 -2.89 -8.78
N VAL A 60 11.18 -2.49 -8.84
CA VAL A 60 10.06 -3.42 -8.99
C VAL A 60 9.16 -2.98 -10.13
N ARG A 61 8.77 -3.90 -10.99
CA ARG A 61 7.70 -3.70 -11.97
C ARG A 61 6.36 -3.63 -11.23
N ILE A 62 5.60 -2.54 -11.42
CA ILE A 62 4.37 -2.28 -10.64
C ILE A 62 3.35 -3.41 -10.81
N GLY A 63 3.28 -4.02 -11.99
CA GLY A 63 2.34 -5.12 -12.26
C GLY A 63 2.61 -6.41 -11.50
N ASP A 64 3.79 -6.56 -10.90
CA ASP A 64 4.19 -7.78 -10.16
C ASP A 64 3.92 -7.68 -8.65
N VAL A 65 3.38 -6.55 -8.18
CA VAL A 65 3.14 -6.32 -6.75
C VAL A 65 1.73 -6.73 -6.37
N HIS A 66 1.61 -7.60 -5.38
CA HIS A 66 0.33 -8.03 -4.82
C HIS A 66 -0.25 -6.97 -3.89
N ALA A 67 -1.55 -6.71 -4.01
CA ALA A 67 -2.26 -5.83 -3.09
C ALA A 67 -2.52 -6.52 -1.74
N THR A 68 -2.57 -5.73 -0.67
CA THR A 68 -2.91 -6.18 0.69
C THR A 68 -4.20 -5.56 1.21
N GLN A 69 -5.05 -5.04 0.30
CA GLN A 69 -6.36 -4.49 0.61
C GLN A 69 -7.31 -4.77 -0.56
N PRO A 70 -8.64 -4.95 -0.33
CA PRO A 70 -9.61 -5.27 -1.38
C PRO A 70 -10.19 -4.03 -2.06
N SER A 71 -9.98 -2.84 -1.52
CA SER A 71 -10.63 -1.61 -1.98
C SER A 71 -9.68 -0.41 -1.95
N LEU A 72 -10.03 0.62 -2.72
CA LEU A 72 -9.35 1.93 -2.74
C LEU A 72 -10.38 3.05 -2.57
N GLY A 73 -9.94 4.19 -2.09
CA GLY A 73 -10.67 5.43 -2.27
C GLY A 73 -10.43 5.96 -3.68
N TYR A 74 -11.36 5.72 -4.61
CA TYR A 74 -11.20 6.11 -6.01
C TYR A 74 -11.02 7.62 -6.19
N ASP A 75 -11.66 8.45 -5.36
CA ASP A 75 -11.52 9.91 -5.47
C ASP A 75 -10.08 10.39 -5.14
N GLU A 76 -9.29 9.64 -4.35
CA GLU A 76 -7.86 9.91 -4.20
C GLU A 76 -7.09 9.61 -5.49
N VAL A 77 -7.40 8.51 -6.16
CA VAL A 77 -6.80 8.17 -7.46
C VAL A 77 -7.20 9.21 -8.51
N TYR A 78 -8.48 9.57 -8.57
CA TYR A 78 -8.97 10.61 -9.49
C TYR A 78 -8.34 11.98 -9.22
N TYR A 79 -8.08 12.33 -7.96
CA TYR A 79 -7.31 13.53 -7.62
C TYR A 79 -5.90 13.48 -8.20
N LYS A 80 -5.18 12.35 -8.03
CA LYS A 80 -3.84 12.19 -8.59
C LYS A 80 -3.86 12.26 -10.11
N LEU A 81 -4.75 11.50 -10.77
CA LEU A 81 -4.92 11.51 -12.22
C LEU A 81 -5.34 12.90 -12.73
N GLY A 82 -6.20 13.61 -12.00
CA GLY A 82 -6.56 15.00 -12.31
C GLY A 82 -5.35 15.93 -12.29
N ARG A 83 -4.44 15.78 -11.33
CA ARG A 83 -3.19 16.55 -11.32
C ARG A 83 -2.21 16.13 -12.42
N TYR A 84 -2.22 14.86 -12.83
CA TYR A 84 -1.33 14.35 -13.89
C TYR A 84 -1.80 14.78 -15.29
N THR A 85 -3.10 14.91 -15.52
CA THR A 85 -3.69 15.20 -16.84
C THR A 85 -4.14 16.66 -17.00
N LEU A 86 -4.67 17.24 -15.94
CA LEU A 86 -5.28 18.58 -15.91
C LEU A 86 -4.51 19.55 -15.00
N GLY A 87 -3.34 19.14 -14.55
CA GLY A 87 -2.54 19.87 -13.57
C GLY A 87 -2.08 21.23 -14.06
N LYS A 88 -2.01 22.19 -13.12
CA LYS A 88 -1.56 23.57 -13.36
C LYS A 88 -0.15 23.81 -12.80
N ASP A 89 0.54 22.73 -12.45
CA ASP A 89 1.90 22.78 -11.92
C ASP A 89 2.92 23.04 -13.04
N THR A 90 3.97 23.80 -12.78
CA THR A 90 5.05 24.10 -13.73
C THR A 90 5.75 22.85 -14.22
N ILE A 91 6.02 21.91 -13.32
CA ILE A 91 6.43 20.54 -13.63
C ILE A 91 5.22 19.66 -13.32
N ASN A 92 4.85 18.78 -14.24
CA ASN A 92 3.71 17.90 -14.03
C ASN A 92 3.89 17.05 -12.77
N LYS A 93 2.89 17.06 -11.90
CA LYS A 93 2.92 16.41 -10.58
C LYS A 93 3.22 14.90 -10.64
N LYS A 94 2.95 14.22 -11.76
CA LYS A 94 3.30 12.79 -11.91
C LYS A 94 4.80 12.53 -11.75
N PHE A 95 5.65 13.46 -12.21
CA PHE A 95 7.10 13.33 -12.06
C PHE A 95 7.56 13.57 -10.63
N ASP A 96 6.92 14.53 -9.92
CA ASP A 96 7.17 14.70 -8.48
C ASP A 96 6.82 13.43 -7.71
N ASP A 97 5.61 12.89 -7.94
CA ASP A 97 5.13 11.69 -7.24
C ASP A 97 5.99 10.46 -7.59
N TRP A 98 6.50 10.38 -8.83
CA TRP A 98 7.41 9.31 -9.22
C TRP A 98 8.78 9.45 -8.53
N CYS A 99 9.37 10.65 -8.51
CA CYS A 99 10.63 10.90 -7.82
C CYS A 99 10.51 10.64 -6.31
N GLU A 100 9.41 11.08 -5.68
CA GLU A 100 9.13 10.80 -4.27
C GLU A 100 9.01 9.29 -4.02
N ALA A 101 8.25 8.59 -4.85
CA ALA A 101 8.10 7.13 -4.72
C ALA A 101 9.42 6.38 -4.85
N ASN A 102 10.38 6.93 -5.61
CA ASN A 102 11.71 6.36 -5.82
C ASN A 102 12.77 6.85 -4.80
N GLY A 103 12.39 7.61 -3.77
CA GLY A 103 13.30 8.11 -2.75
C GLY A 103 14.17 9.29 -3.21
N GLN A 104 13.74 9.98 -4.27
CA GLN A 104 14.51 11.04 -4.93
C GLN A 104 13.91 12.44 -4.72
N ILE A 105 13.06 12.64 -3.72
CA ILE A 105 12.37 13.85 -3.27
C ILE A 105 11.30 14.29 -4.28
N GLN A 106 11.62 15.11 -5.26
CA GLN A 106 10.73 15.68 -6.26
C GLN A 106 11.44 15.77 -7.62
N ALA A 107 10.69 16.03 -8.67
CA ALA A 107 11.29 16.33 -9.96
C ALA A 107 12.08 17.66 -9.91
N ALA A 108 13.28 17.64 -10.49
CA ALA A 108 14.09 18.82 -10.67
C ALA A 108 13.84 19.46 -12.04
N THR A 109 13.70 18.62 -13.10
CA THR A 109 13.39 19.08 -14.44
C THR A 109 12.48 18.06 -15.14
N ALA A 110 11.51 18.57 -15.90
CA ALA A 110 10.75 17.81 -16.88
C ALA A 110 10.28 18.76 -17.99
N THR A 111 10.06 18.22 -19.17
CA THR A 111 9.57 18.95 -20.35
C THR A 111 8.25 18.38 -20.83
N ALA A 112 7.61 18.98 -21.82
CA ALA A 112 6.41 18.43 -22.45
C ALA A 112 6.64 17.07 -23.13
N ALA A 113 7.88 16.73 -23.48
CA ALA A 113 8.26 15.44 -24.05
C ALA A 113 8.62 14.38 -23.01
N SER A 114 8.73 14.74 -21.73
CA SER A 114 9.06 13.79 -20.66
C SER A 114 7.91 12.82 -20.43
N THR A 115 8.25 11.57 -20.12
CA THR A 115 7.29 10.48 -19.90
C THR A 115 7.77 9.54 -18.78
N LEU A 116 6.83 8.95 -18.03
CA LEU A 116 7.15 7.95 -16.99
C LEU A 116 7.73 6.66 -17.60
N LYS A 117 7.42 6.37 -18.88
CA LYS A 117 8.00 5.21 -19.60
C LYS A 117 9.49 5.36 -19.90
N ASP A 118 10.00 6.60 -19.88
CA ASP A 118 11.41 6.91 -20.04
C ASP A 118 11.89 7.78 -18.88
N PRO A 119 12.34 7.17 -17.77
CA PRO A 119 12.85 7.90 -16.60
C PRO A 119 14.09 8.77 -16.91
N SER A 120 14.77 8.57 -18.04
CA SER A 120 15.87 9.43 -18.48
C SER A 120 15.40 10.76 -19.07
N SER A 121 14.10 10.90 -19.39
CA SER A 121 13.51 12.09 -20.00
C SER A 121 13.22 13.23 -19.00
N PHE A 122 13.39 12.98 -17.70
CA PHE A 122 13.29 13.97 -16.62
C PHE A 122 14.35 13.71 -15.54
N THR A 123 14.52 14.64 -14.61
CA THR A 123 15.47 14.45 -13.50
C THR A 123 14.79 14.68 -12.16
N CYS A 124 15.25 13.97 -11.14
CA CYS A 124 14.86 14.17 -9.76
C CYS A 124 15.90 15.01 -9.01
N GLN A 125 15.54 15.56 -7.83
CA GLN A 125 16.40 16.43 -7.04
C GLN A 125 17.65 15.73 -6.52
N ILE A 126 17.57 14.46 -6.21
CA ILE A 126 18.73 13.63 -5.89
C ILE A 126 18.81 12.41 -6.81
N PRO A 127 19.99 12.01 -7.25
CA PRO A 127 20.16 10.81 -8.07
C PRO A 127 20.00 9.54 -7.24
N VAL A 128 19.73 8.43 -7.95
CA VAL A 128 19.74 7.08 -7.35
C VAL A 128 21.11 6.81 -6.70
N GLY A 129 21.07 6.25 -5.49
CA GLY A 129 22.27 5.95 -4.68
C GLY A 129 22.71 7.10 -3.78
N GLN A 130 22.00 8.23 -3.79
CA GLN A 130 22.23 9.36 -2.90
C GLN A 130 21.02 9.66 -2.00
N GLU A 131 20.14 8.68 -1.82
CA GLU A 131 18.97 8.79 -0.96
C GLU A 131 19.39 9.05 0.49
N THR A 132 18.63 9.92 1.16
CA THR A 132 18.77 10.20 2.60
C THR A 132 17.66 9.52 3.39
N ALA A 133 17.79 9.45 4.72
CA ALA A 133 16.74 8.92 5.57
C ALA A 133 15.39 9.65 5.35
N GLU A 134 15.44 10.97 5.15
CA GLU A 134 14.28 11.83 4.92
C GLU A 134 13.63 11.55 3.55
N SER A 135 14.43 11.27 2.52
CA SER A 135 13.92 10.96 1.19
C SER A 135 13.37 9.51 1.07
N ILE A 136 13.92 8.60 1.90
CA ILE A 136 13.47 7.19 1.98
C ILE A 136 12.17 7.06 2.78
N ALA A 137 11.95 7.91 3.80
CA ALA A 137 10.81 7.81 4.70
C ALA A 137 9.45 7.77 3.97
N PRO A 138 9.15 8.60 2.93
CA PRO A 138 7.89 8.59 2.21
C PRO A 138 7.78 7.50 1.13
N MET A 139 8.84 6.72 0.87
CA MET A 139 8.81 5.66 -0.13
C MET A 139 7.74 4.61 0.19
N LYS A 140 7.16 4.05 -0.87
CA LYS A 140 6.17 2.99 -0.75
C LYS A 140 6.83 1.69 -0.32
N THR A 141 6.09 0.83 0.38
CA THR A 141 6.67 -0.27 1.13
C THR A 141 6.10 -1.63 0.72
N VAL A 142 6.96 -2.65 0.79
CA VAL A 142 6.60 -4.04 0.51
C VAL A 142 7.12 -4.99 1.59
N VAL A 143 6.48 -6.16 1.67
CA VAL A 143 6.97 -7.34 2.37
C VAL A 143 7.26 -8.42 1.34
N VAL A 144 8.39 -9.10 1.48
CA VAL A 144 8.71 -10.28 0.67
C VAL A 144 8.01 -11.49 1.30
N GLY A 145 7.08 -12.06 0.56
CA GLY A 145 6.33 -13.23 0.97
C GLY A 145 6.91 -14.55 0.47
N PRO A 146 6.20 -15.66 0.70
CA PRO A 146 6.59 -16.97 0.19
C PRO A 146 6.89 -16.94 -1.31
N ARG A 147 7.90 -17.68 -1.76
CA ARG A 147 8.41 -17.73 -3.15
C ARG A 147 9.03 -16.43 -3.68
N GLY A 148 9.16 -15.39 -2.84
CA GLY A 148 9.68 -14.09 -3.26
C GLY A 148 8.61 -13.15 -3.85
N ASP A 149 7.33 -13.49 -3.75
CA ASP A 149 6.24 -12.61 -4.15
C ASP A 149 6.27 -11.32 -3.29
N LEU A 150 6.01 -10.17 -3.91
CA LEU A 150 6.03 -8.88 -3.22
C LEU A 150 4.60 -8.44 -2.85
N TYR A 151 4.39 -8.14 -1.57
CA TYR A 151 3.12 -7.69 -1.03
C TYR A 151 3.20 -6.22 -0.62
N LEU A 152 2.44 -5.37 -1.30
CA LEU A 152 2.43 -3.93 -1.07
C LEU A 152 1.75 -3.60 0.26
N THR A 153 2.45 -2.92 1.16
CA THR A 153 1.91 -2.53 2.48
C THR A 153 1.54 -1.05 2.56
N ASP A 154 2.10 -0.22 1.67
CA ASP A 154 1.71 1.17 1.43
C ASP A 154 1.95 1.54 -0.04
N GLY A 155 1.13 2.45 -0.57
CA GLY A 155 1.29 2.96 -1.93
C GLY A 155 0.25 2.49 -2.94
N HIS A 156 -0.78 1.74 -2.54
CA HIS A 156 -1.82 1.23 -3.44
C HIS A 156 -2.43 2.31 -4.33
N HIS A 157 -2.78 3.49 -3.78
CA HIS A 157 -3.33 4.62 -4.54
C HIS A 157 -2.29 5.21 -5.52
N THR A 158 -1.04 5.36 -5.09
CA THR A 158 0.03 5.93 -5.92
C THR A 158 0.38 5.02 -7.09
N LEU A 159 0.61 3.72 -6.83
CA LEU A 159 0.94 2.77 -7.89
C LEU A 159 -0.23 2.55 -8.84
N THR A 160 -1.47 2.52 -8.33
CA THR A 160 -2.68 2.52 -9.17
C THR A 160 -2.71 3.75 -10.07
N SER A 161 -2.44 4.96 -9.55
CA SER A 161 -2.41 6.17 -10.36
C SER A 161 -1.32 6.13 -11.45
N PHE A 162 -0.19 5.49 -11.18
CA PHE A 162 0.84 5.28 -12.20
C PHE A 162 0.42 4.26 -13.28
N ILE A 163 -0.38 3.24 -12.93
CA ILE A 163 -0.94 2.32 -13.93
C ILE A 163 -1.94 3.03 -14.82
N GLU A 164 -2.84 3.83 -14.25
CA GLU A 164 -3.96 4.45 -14.94
C GLU A 164 -3.58 5.70 -15.77
N THR A 165 -2.38 6.27 -15.58
CA THR A 165 -1.98 7.43 -16.40
C THR A 165 -1.59 7.02 -17.83
N ALA A 166 -1.79 7.92 -18.81
CA ALA A 166 -1.64 7.62 -20.23
C ALA A 166 -0.24 7.11 -20.64
N ASP A 167 0.79 7.61 -19.98
CA ASP A 167 2.18 7.17 -20.14
C ASP A 167 2.63 6.21 -19.03
N GLY A 168 1.66 5.61 -18.34
CA GLY A 168 1.84 4.63 -17.29
C GLY A 168 1.71 3.19 -17.75
N GLY A 169 1.28 2.34 -16.80
CA GLY A 169 0.97 0.94 -17.05
C GLY A 169 1.69 -0.01 -16.10
N PRO A 170 1.34 -1.31 -16.16
CA PRO A 170 1.89 -2.32 -15.25
C PRO A 170 3.39 -2.58 -15.45
N ASP A 171 3.94 -2.17 -16.59
CA ASP A 171 5.37 -2.36 -16.91
C ASP A 171 6.27 -1.22 -16.38
N LEU A 172 5.69 -0.20 -15.75
CA LEU A 172 6.50 0.82 -15.08
C LEU A 172 7.27 0.23 -13.90
N HIS A 173 8.48 0.71 -13.73
CA HIS A 173 9.33 0.38 -12.60
C HIS A 173 9.31 1.50 -11.55
N VAL A 174 9.24 1.11 -10.29
CA VAL A 174 9.38 1.99 -9.13
C VAL A 174 10.25 1.31 -8.09
N ARG A 175 10.90 2.10 -7.25
CA ARG A 175 11.67 1.57 -6.14
C ARG A 175 10.79 1.50 -4.89
N LEU A 176 10.74 0.32 -4.28
CA LEU A 176 9.95 0.05 -3.09
C LEU A 176 10.88 -0.32 -1.93
N ARG A 177 10.55 0.16 -0.73
CA ARG A 177 11.32 -0.16 0.48
C ARG A 177 10.80 -1.42 1.15
N VAL A 178 11.67 -2.35 1.46
CA VAL A 178 11.34 -3.60 2.16
C VAL A 178 11.10 -3.31 3.64
N LEU A 179 9.93 -3.72 4.16
CA LEU A 179 9.61 -3.70 5.60
C LEU A 179 10.01 -5.00 6.29
N GLY A 180 10.06 -6.10 5.57
CA GLY A 180 10.43 -7.39 6.12
C GLY A 180 10.49 -8.46 5.05
N ASN A 181 11.25 -9.51 5.31
CA ASN A 181 11.32 -10.69 4.46
C ASN A 181 10.75 -11.89 5.21
N LEU A 182 9.57 -12.31 4.82
CA LEU A 182 8.81 -13.43 5.38
C LEU A 182 8.80 -14.64 4.44
N SER A 183 9.69 -14.67 3.43
CA SER A 183 9.73 -15.71 2.39
C SER A 183 10.01 -17.12 2.94
N GLY A 184 10.62 -17.22 4.12
CA GLY A 184 10.86 -18.49 4.80
C GLY A 184 9.66 -19.07 5.56
N LEU A 185 8.54 -18.36 5.62
CA LEU A 185 7.34 -18.81 6.31
C LEU A 185 6.44 -19.65 5.40
N SER A 186 5.65 -20.55 6.00
CA SER A 186 4.53 -21.14 5.28
C SER A 186 3.46 -20.07 4.99
N GLU A 187 2.60 -20.29 3.99
CA GLU A 187 1.56 -19.33 3.60
C GLU A 187 0.67 -18.91 4.77
N GLY A 188 0.22 -19.85 5.61
CA GLY A 188 -0.58 -19.53 6.79
C GLY A 188 0.17 -18.70 7.83
N ALA A 189 1.43 -19.02 8.10
CA ALA A 189 2.27 -18.25 9.03
C ALA A 189 2.60 -16.85 8.47
N PHE A 190 2.79 -16.72 7.16
CA PHE A 190 2.98 -15.45 6.48
C PHE A 190 1.79 -14.51 6.70
N TRP A 191 0.56 -14.96 6.42
CA TRP A 191 -0.62 -14.11 6.63
C TRP A 191 -0.87 -13.78 8.10
N THR A 192 -0.60 -14.70 9.02
CA THR A 192 -0.66 -14.42 10.45
C THR A 192 0.31 -13.30 10.85
N GLU A 193 1.53 -13.30 10.31
CA GLU A 193 2.50 -12.24 10.60
C GLU A 193 2.12 -10.92 9.91
N MET A 194 1.56 -10.96 8.69
CA MET A 194 1.02 -9.78 8.01
C MET A 194 -0.09 -9.10 8.82
N GLU A 195 -1.04 -9.89 9.35
CA GLU A 195 -2.14 -9.38 10.19
C GLU A 195 -1.63 -8.81 11.52
N LYS A 196 -0.71 -9.51 12.18
CA LYS A 196 -0.10 -9.09 13.44
C LYS A 196 0.61 -7.73 13.30
N ASN A 197 1.32 -7.52 12.20
CA ASN A 197 2.04 -6.27 11.92
C ASN A 197 1.15 -5.19 11.30
N LYS A 198 -0.15 -5.45 11.10
CA LYS A 198 -1.08 -4.53 10.43
C LYS A 198 -0.63 -4.18 8.99
N TRP A 199 -0.03 -5.13 8.29
CA TRP A 199 0.42 -4.96 6.90
C TRP A 199 -0.62 -5.40 5.86
N VAL A 200 -1.81 -5.78 6.31
CA VAL A 200 -2.96 -6.17 5.48
C VAL A 200 -4.25 -5.60 6.04
N TRP A 201 -5.11 -5.10 5.16
CA TRP A 201 -6.49 -4.73 5.42
C TRP A 201 -7.41 -5.73 4.72
N SER A 202 -8.05 -6.61 5.46
CA SER A 202 -8.87 -7.71 4.94
C SER A 202 -10.36 -7.51 5.20
N ARG A 203 -10.87 -6.29 5.06
CA ARG A 203 -12.30 -5.98 5.15
C ARG A 203 -12.81 -5.37 3.86
N ASP A 204 -14.03 -5.78 3.44
CA ASP A 204 -14.74 -5.21 2.30
C ASP A 204 -15.39 -3.84 2.64
N LEU A 205 -16.16 -3.31 1.68
CA LEU A 205 -16.85 -2.03 1.81
C LEU A 205 -17.88 -2.01 2.95
N ASP A 206 -18.44 -3.16 3.29
CA ASP A 206 -19.44 -3.33 4.35
C ASP A 206 -18.80 -3.69 5.70
N GLY A 207 -17.48 -3.88 5.74
CA GLY A 207 -16.71 -4.25 6.93
C GLY A 207 -16.61 -5.76 7.17
N ASN A 208 -17.10 -6.59 6.25
CA ASN A 208 -16.99 -8.02 6.38
C ASN A 208 -15.57 -8.50 6.09
N GLN A 209 -15.13 -9.53 6.80
CA GLN A 209 -13.83 -10.13 6.58
C GLN A 209 -13.71 -10.75 5.19
N VAL A 210 -12.69 -10.37 4.44
CA VAL A 210 -12.35 -10.93 3.13
C VAL A 210 -11.24 -11.96 3.32
N PRO A 211 -11.37 -13.19 2.78
CA PRO A 211 -10.28 -14.14 2.76
C PRO A 211 -9.05 -13.56 2.04
N VAL A 212 -7.87 -13.69 2.62
CA VAL A 212 -6.64 -13.12 2.05
C VAL A 212 -6.33 -13.62 0.63
N GLN A 213 -6.80 -14.82 0.28
CA GLN A 213 -6.70 -15.39 -1.07
C GLN A 213 -7.57 -14.66 -2.11
N ALA A 214 -8.57 -13.90 -1.66
CA ALA A 214 -9.45 -13.09 -2.51
C ALA A 214 -8.93 -11.66 -2.71
N LEU A 215 -7.83 -11.28 -2.06
CA LEU A 215 -7.20 -9.98 -2.27
C LEU A 215 -6.68 -9.87 -3.71
N PRO A 216 -6.68 -8.66 -4.30
CA PRO A 216 -6.19 -8.46 -5.66
C PRO A 216 -4.72 -8.88 -5.81
N LYS A 217 -4.41 -9.54 -6.93
CA LYS A 217 -3.04 -10.00 -7.23
C LYS A 217 -2.15 -8.92 -7.85
N SER A 218 -2.73 -7.80 -8.22
CA SER A 218 -2.02 -6.63 -8.74
C SER A 218 -2.79 -5.37 -8.41
N VAL A 219 -2.13 -4.23 -8.48
CA VAL A 219 -2.76 -2.90 -8.34
C VAL A 219 -3.39 -2.46 -9.67
N GLY A 220 -4.20 -1.41 -9.66
CA GLY A 220 -4.99 -0.89 -10.78
C GLY A 220 -6.46 -0.79 -10.42
N LEU A 221 -7.17 0.26 -10.88
CA LEU A 221 -8.56 0.53 -10.49
C LEU A 221 -9.49 -0.67 -10.72
N ALA A 222 -9.33 -1.38 -11.84
CA ALA A 222 -10.16 -2.53 -12.18
C ALA A 222 -10.07 -3.70 -11.17
N ASN A 223 -9.05 -3.72 -10.33
CA ASN A 223 -8.79 -4.80 -9.37
C ASN A 223 -9.35 -4.52 -7.97
N PHE A 224 -9.82 -3.31 -7.71
CA PHE A 224 -10.29 -2.88 -6.39
C PHE A 224 -11.76 -2.49 -6.41
N ALA A 225 -12.40 -2.52 -5.26
CA ALA A 225 -13.69 -1.88 -5.06
C ALA A 225 -13.52 -0.40 -4.67
N ASP A 226 -14.48 0.47 -5.05
CA ASP A 226 -14.46 1.90 -4.67
C ASP A 226 -14.99 2.12 -3.25
N ASP A 227 -14.11 2.40 -2.32
CA ASP A 227 -14.46 2.72 -0.95
C ASP A 227 -14.67 4.24 -0.77
N LYS A 228 -15.94 4.64 -0.70
CA LYS A 228 -16.33 6.04 -0.49
C LYS A 228 -15.85 6.59 0.85
N TYR A 229 -15.81 5.75 1.90
CA TYR A 229 -15.35 6.17 3.22
C TYR A 229 -13.84 6.39 3.21
N ARG A 230 -13.09 5.50 2.54
CA ARG A 230 -11.65 5.68 2.34
C ARG A 230 -11.33 6.97 1.56
N SER A 231 -12.12 7.27 0.51
CA SER A 231 -12.04 8.54 -0.23
C SER A 231 -12.27 9.74 0.68
N LEU A 232 -13.34 9.71 1.49
CA LEU A 232 -13.70 10.78 2.42
C LEU A 232 -12.57 11.03 3.42
N MET A 233 -11.98 9.99 3.96
CA MET A 233 -10.88 10.09 4.94
C MET A 233 -9.62 10.69 4.33
N TYR A 234 -9.31 10.43 3.07
CA TYR A 234 -8.18 11.07 2.41
C TYR A 234 -8.30 12.60 2.39
N PHE A 235 -9.50 13.12 2.10
CA PHE A 235 -9.75 14.56 2.10
C PHE A 235 -9.98 15.16 3.51
N SER A 236 -10.09 14.31 4.51
CA SER A 236 -10.24 14.71 5.93
C SER A 236 -8.90 14.89 6.65
N ARG A 237 -7.79 14.45 6.04
CA ARG A 237 -6.43 14.62 6.60
C ARG A 237 -6.12 16.09 6.86
N ASP A 238 -5.47 16.36 7.97
CA ASP A 238 -5.04 17.69 8.44
C ASP A 238 -6.20 18.67 8.70
N ILE A 239 -7.44 18.14 8.68
CA ILE A 239 -8.68 18.87 9.02
C ILE A 239 -9.34 18.25 10.26
N GLY A 240 -9.46 16.91 10.30
CA GLY A 240 -10.01 16.14 11.42
C GLY A 240 -8.95 15.32 12.16
N PHE A 241 -7.96 14.84 11.45
CA PHE A 241 -6.85 14.06 12.00
C PHE A 241 -5.57 14.30 11.18
N ALA A 242 -4.41 14.19 11.83
CA ALA A 242 -3.12 14.22 11.17
C ALA A 242 -2.75 12.82 10.63
N ALA A 243 -2.09 12.78 9.48
CA ALA A 243 -1.50 11.53 8.99
C ALA A 243 -0.49 10.99 10.01
N GLY A 244 -0.63 9.73 10.37
CA GLY A 244 0.21 9.04 11.35
C GLY A 244 0.99 7.89 10.75
N THR A 245 1.60 7.10 11.63
CA THR A 245 2.42 5.94 11.25
C THR A 245 1.65 4.61 11.31
N ILE A 246 0.40 4.62 11.75
CA ILE A 246 -0.44 3.41 11.79
C ILE A 246 -0.85 3.06 10.36
N PRO A 247 -0.49 1.88 9.84
CA PRO A 247 -0.92 1.45 8.53
C PRO A 247 -2.45 1.44 8.43
N PHE A 248 -2.99 1.74 7.25
CA PHE A 248 -4.44 1.76 7.01
C PHE A 248 -5.25 2.74 7.90
N GLN A 249 -4.62 3.79 8.42
CA GLN A 249 -5.26 4.77 9.32
C GLN A 249 -6.61 5.27 8.78
N GLU A 250 -6.71 5.58 7.50
CA GLU A 250 -7.94 6.05 6.87
C GLU A 250 -9.03 4.98 6.80
N PHE A 251 -8.68 3.72 6.73
CA PHE A 251 -9.66 2.64 6.77
C PHE A 251 -10.27 2.49 8.17
N TYR A 252 -9.49 2.65 9.24
CA TYR A 252 -10.03 2.66 10.60
C TYR A 252 -10.98 3.84 10.81
N TRP A 253 -10.62 5.04 10.38
CA TRP A 253 -11.52 6.19 10.41
C TRP A 253 -12.73 6.00 9.49
N GLY A 254 -12.58 5.40 8.33
CA GLY A 254 -13.65 5.08 7.39
C GLY A 254 -14.64 4.08 7.99
N ALA A 255 -14.15 3.04 8.66
CA ALA A 255 -14.96 2.07 9.39
C ALA A 255 -15.76 2.76 10.51
N TRP A 256 -15.14 3.64 11.28
CA TRP A 256 -15.85 4.43 12.29
C TRP A 256 -17.00 5.25 11.69
N VAL A 257 -16.78 5.93 10.57
CA VAL A 257 -17.85 6.70 9.90
C VAL A 257 -18.97 5.78 9.42
N ARG A 258 -18.65 4.63 8.83
CA ARG A 258 -19.63 3.65 8.36
C ARG A 258 -20.47 3.09 9.51
N ASP A 259 -19.80 2.66 10.59
CA ASP A 259 -20.41 1.83 11.63
C ASP A 259 -21.11 2.65 12.70
N THR A 260 -20.67 3.89 12.95
CA THR A 260 -21.27 4.77 13.96
C THR A 260 -22.18 5.83 13.37
N ALA A 261 -22.13 6.04 12.05
CA ALA A 261 -22.91 7.05 11.33
C ALA A 261 -22.95 8.42 12.05
N PRO A 262 -21.79 9.03 12.40
CA PRO A 262 -21.74 10.26 13.19
C PRO A 262 -22.36 11.45 12.46
N VAL A 263 -22.55 11.32 11.15
CA VAL A 263 -23.26 12.26 10.28
C VAL A 263 -24.11 11.49 9.27
N ASP A 264 -25.21 12.09 8.84
CA ASP A 264 -26.06 11.52 7.79
C ASP A 264 -25.39 11.72 6.41
N LEU A 265 -25.06 10.62 5.74
CA LEU A 265 -24.47 10.59 4.41
C LEU A 265 -25.47 10.25 3.30
N THR A 266 -26.76 10.18 3.59
CA THR A 266 -27.81 9.79 2.63
C THR A 266 -27.84 10.70 1.41
N ASN A 267 -27.63 12.01 1.61
CA ASN A 267 -27.64 13.02 0.55
C ASN A 267 -26.24 13.44 0.08
N TRP A 268 -25.20 12.70 0.43
CA TRP A 268 -23.86 13.03 0.00
C TRP A 268 -23.69 12.77 -1.50
N ASN A 269 -23.52 13.85 -2.25
CA ASN A 269 -23.18 13.79 -3.67
C ASN A 269 -21.65 13.93 -3.85
N ARG A 270 -21.00 12.83 -4.26
CA ARG A 270 -19.55 12.79 -4.50
C ARG A 270 -19.12 13.48 -5.80
N ASP A 271 -20.07 13.95 -6.61
CA ASP A 271 -19.81 14.64 -7.88
C ASP A 271 -20.09 16.15 -7.79
N ASP A 272 -20.48 16.64 -6.62
CA ASP A 272 -20.69 18.04 -6.32
C ASP A 272 -19.71 18.55 -5.27
N LEU A 273 -18.94 19.60 -5.62
CA LEU A 273 -17.91 20.15 -4.72
C LEU A 273 -18.48 20.64 -3.40
N SER A 274 -19.63 21.32 -3.41
CA SER A 274 -20.22 21.87 -2.20
C SER A 274 -20.72 20.78 -1.26
N SER A 275 -21.37 19.75 -1.82
CA SER A 275 -21.82 18.57 -1.08
C SER A 275 -20.65 17.80 -0.48
N TYR A 276 -19.59 17.61 -1.26
CA TYR A 276 -18.38 16.93 -0.79
C TYR A 276 -17.72 17.69 0.38
N LEU A 277 -17.51 19.00 0.22
CA LEU A 277 -16.94 19.86 1.26
C LEU A 277 -17.81 19.93 2.52
N GLY A 278 -19.13 19.98 2.36
CA GLY A 278 -20.07 19.92 3.47
C GLY A 278 -19.93 18.61 4.27
N THR A 279 -19.77 17.50 3.58
CA THR A 279 -19.57 16.18 4.19
C THR A 279 -18.22 16.09 4.90
N VAL A 280 -17.11 16.50 4.27
CA VAL A 280 -15.79 16.56 4.91
C VAL A 280 -15.85 17.41 6.18
N LYS A 281 -16.45 18.60 6.11
CA LYS A 281 -16.60 19.51 7.26
C LYS A 281 -17.37 18.86 8.42
N SER A 282 -18.48 18.20 8.11
CA SER A 282 -19.33 17.58 9.12
C SER A 282 -18.63 16.39 9.80
N VAL A 283 -18.00 15.50 9.00
CA VAL A 283 -17.29 14.35 9.53
C VAL A 283 -16.05 14.76 10.34
N THR A 284 -15.26 15.71 9.84
CA THR A 284 -14.05 16.14 10.55
C THR A 284 -14.37 16.90 11.85
N LYS A 285 -15.50 17.60 11.91
CA LYS A 285 -16.01 18.15 13.18
C LYS A 285 -16.43 17.05 14.16
N ALA A 286 -17.09 16.00 13.68
CA ALA A 286 -17.44 14.87 14.52
C ALA A 286 -16.19 14.13 15.04
N GLN A 287 -15.16 13.96 14.20
CA GLN A 287 -13.87 13.40 14.62
C GLN A 287 -13.24 14.21 15.75
N THR A 288 -13.11 15.54 15.59
CA THR A 288 -12.47 16.42 16.58
C THR A 288 -13.34 16.68 17.83
N ALA A 289 -14.57 16.22 17.85
CA ALA A 289 -15.43 16.23 19.05
C ALA A 289 -15.25 14.97 19.91
N LEU A 290 -14.56 13.93 19.42
CA LEU A 290 -14.25 12.75 20.21
C LEU A 290 -13.28 13.09 21.34
N THR A 291 -13.43 12.41 22.49
CA THR A 291 -12.36 12.37 23.49
C THR A 291 -11.18 11.56 22.96
N GLY A 292 -9.97 11.89 23.38
CA GLY A 292 -8.75 11.23 22.86
C GLY A 292 -8.72 9.71 23.12
N ASP A 293 -9.37 9.25 24.17
CA ASP A 293 -9.50 7.84 24.57
C ASP A 293 -10.70 7.11 23.94
N ALA A 294 -11.52 7.81 23.17
CA ALA A 294 -12.65 7.20 22.45
C ALA A 294 -12.13 6.16 21.46
N VAL A 295 -12.62 4.92 21.56
CA VAL A 295 -12.27 3.84 20.64
C VAL A 295 -12.90 4.12 19.28
N VAL A 296 -12.08 4.13 18.23
CA VAL A 296 -12.49 4.36 16.85
C VAL A 296 -12.78 3.04 16.16
N ASP A 297 -11.77 2.18 16.00
CA ASP A 297 -11.91 0.85 15.41
C ASP A 297 -10.74 -0.05 15.82
N SER A 298 -10.96 -1.38 15.89
CA SER A 298 -9.94 -2.40 16.14
C SER A 298 -9.08 -2.15 17.40
N GLY A 299 -9.65 -1.46 18.39
CA GLY A 299 -8.99 -1.10 19.63
C GLY A 299 -8.13 0.16 19.55
N PHE A 300 -7.99 0.80 18.38
CA PHE A 300 -7.33 2.09 18.26
C PHE A 300 -8.23 3.21 18.78
N THR A 301 -7.63 4.10 19.58
CA THR A 301 -8.29 5.31 20.08
C THR A 301 -8.18 6.45 19.07
N ALA A 302 -8.96 7.51 19.29
CA ALA A 302 -8.88 8.73 18.49
C ALA A 302 -7.47 9.35 18.55
N THR A 303 -6.82 9.31 19.72
CA THR A 303 -5.41 9.75 19.87
C THR A 303 -4.46 8.88 19.06
N ASP A 304 -4.59 7.55 19.12
CA ASP A 304 -3.74 6.65 18.32
C ASP A 304 -3.85 6.95 16.83
N LEU A 305 -5.05 7.27 16.36
CA LEU A 305 -5.35 7.61 14.98
C LEU A 305 -5.22 9.13 14.67
N GLY A 306 -4.46 9.84 15.49
CA GLY A 306 -4.01 11.20 15.20
C GLY A 306 -5.10 12.28 15.19
N VAL A 307 -6.22 12.09 15.92
CA VAL A 307 -7.27 13.11 15.97
C VAL A 307 -6.68 14.48 16.34
N LEU A 308 -7.09 15.52 15.62
CA LEU A 308 -6.66 16.89 15.95
C LEU A 308 -7.42 17.39 17.20
N SER A 309 -6.73 18.18 18.01
CA SER A 309 -7.31 18.81 19.21
C SER A 309 -8.41 19.82 18.91
N ALA A 310 -8.46 20.31 17.68
CA ALA A 310 -9.49 21.24 17.20
C ALA A 310 -9.67 21.07 15.69
N TRP A 311 -10.89 21.25 15.21
CA TRP A 311 -11.22 21.21 13.80
C TRP A 311 -10.33 22.17 12.98
N ASN A 312 -9.80 21.68 11.85
CA ASN A 312 -8.92 22.44 10.95
C ASN A 312 -7.70 23.03 11.68
N ASP A 313 -7.19 22.32 12.68
CA ASP A 313 -6.06 22.73 13.54
C ASP A 313 -6.32 24.09 14.22
N GLY A 314 -7.57 24.34 14.63
CA GLY A 314 -8.00 25.58 15.27
C GLY A 314 -8.10 26.79 14.32
N LYS A 315 -7.86 26.59 13.02
CA LYS A 315 -7.93 27.68 12.03
C LYS A 315 -9.37 27.93 11.56
N ALA A 316 -9.67 29.19 11.24
CA ALA A 316 -10.95 29.55 10.64
C ALA A 316 -11.17 28.81 9.31
N GLU A 317 -12.42 28.62 8.91
CA GLU A 317 -12.82 27.91 7.66
C GLU A 317 -12.18 28.51 6.40
N SER A 318 -11.94 29.82 6.37
CA SER A 318 -11.27 30.53 5.29
C SER A 318 -9.74 30.39 5.30
N LYS A 319 -9.16 29.57 6.20
CA LYS A 319 -7.72 29.37 6.38
C LYS A 319 -7.41 27.88 6.55
N GLY A 320 -6.13 27.55 6.60
CA GLY A 320 -5.66 26.18 6.84
C GLY A 320 -5.98 25.20 5.71
N GLU A 321 -6.06 23.92 6.06
CA GLU A 321 -6.22 22.85 5.06
C GLU A 321 -7.63 22.81 4.46
N PHE A 322 -8.65 23.14 5.26
CA PHE A 322 -10.01 23.19 4.72
C PHE A 322 -10.15 24.27 3.65
N ALA A 323 -9.57 25.47 3.85
CA ALA A 323 -9.58 26.51 2.82
C ALA A 323 -8.83 26.11 1.54
N LYS A 324 -7.71 25.38 1.66
CA LYS A 324 -7.00 24.84 0.49
C LYS A 324 -7.84 23.80 -0.24
N LEU A 325 -8.50 22.91 0.50
CA LEU A 325 -9.37 21.88 -0.05
C LEU A 325 -10.59 22.48 -0.77
N SER A 326 -11.10 23.63 -0.29
CA SER A 326 -12.30 24.28 -0.81
C SER A 326 -12.11 25.06 -2.12
N LYS A 327 -10.88 25.18 -2.62
CA LYS A 327 -10.60 25.94 -3.83
C LYS A 327 -11.20 25.27 -5.06
N PRO A 328 -12.00 25.99 -5.88
CA PRO A 328 -12.57 25.44 -7.10
C PRO A 328 -11.50 25.18 -8.16
N TYR A 329 -11.85 24.40 -9.19
CA TYR A 329 -10.89 24.09 -10.27
C TYR A 329 -10.45 25.34 -11.08
N THR A 330 -11.23 26.41 -11.05
CA THR A 330 -10.88 27.69 -11.68
C THR A 330 -9.77 28.48 -10.97
N ASP A 331 -9.46 28.13 -9.69
CA ASP A 331 -8.34 28.74 -8.95
C ASP A 331 -6.98 28.36 -9.60
N ASP A 332 -5.95 29.17 -9.41
CA ASP A 332 -4.59 28.86 -9.89
C ASP A 332 -4.02 27.62 -9.20
N LYS A 333 -4.40 27.36 -7.97
CA LYS A 333 -4.05 26.18 -7.18
C LYS A 333 -5.31 25.49 -6.67
N PRO A 334 -6.01 24.72 -7.51
CA PRO A 334 -7.24 24.04 -7.15
C PRO A 334 -7.09 23.11 -5.94
N GLY A 335 -8.17 22.93 -5.19
CA GLY A 335 -8.23 21.95 -4.11
C GLY A 335 -8.22 20.51 -4.64
N LYS A 336 -7.84 19.57 -3.78
CA LYS A 336 -7.75 18.14 -4.14
C LYS A 336 -9.07 17.59 -4.68
N ILE A 337 -10.21 17.94 -4.04
CA ILE A 337 -11.54 17.50 -4.49
C ILE A 337 -11.86 18.09 -5.87
N ALA A 338 -11.56 19.36 -6.09
CA ALA A 338 -11.82 20.00 -7.38
C ALA A 338 -11.05 19.32 -8.53
N TYR A 339 -9.82 18.87 -8.32
CA TYR A 339 -9.08 18.06 -9.31
C TYR A 339 -9.73 16.70 -9.53
N ALA A 340 -10.17 16.01 -8.47
CA ALA A 340 -10.85 14.73 -8.61
C ALA A 340 -12.14 14.86 -9.43
N LEU A 341 -12.96 15.88 -9.16
CA LEU A 341 -14.20 16.14 -9.89
C LEU A 341 -13.94 16.55 -11.34
N ALA A 342 -12.92 17.40 -11.60
CA ALA A 342 -12.55 17.78 -12.95
C ALA A 342 -12.11 16.57 -13.77
N TYR A 343 -11.36 15.63 -13.18
CA TYR A 343 -10.97 14.39 -13.85
C TYR A 343 -12.18 13.48 -14.11
N LYS A 344 -13.04 13.26 -13.12
CA LYS A 344 -14.26 12.46 -13.25
C LYS A 344 -15.15 12.97 -14.41
N ALA A 345 -15.19 14.28 -14.63
CA ALA A 345 -15.94 14.87 -15.72
C ALA A 345 -15.33 14.57 -17.12
N THR A 346 -14.16 13.96 -17.20
CA THR A 346 -13.52 13.52 -18.46
C THR A 346 -13.71 12.04 -18.76
N LEU A 347 -14.24 11.27 -17.81
CA LEU A 347 -14.55 9.83 -17.95
C LEU A 347 -15.90 9.62 -18.64
#